data_202e9f19ffdb58fe903e639ea2b8afeb
#
_entry.id   202e9f19ffdb58fe903e639ea2b8afeb
#
_cell.length_a   1.000
_cell.length_b   1.000
_cell.length_c   1.000
_cell.angle_alpha   90.00
_cell.angle_beta   90.00
_cell.angle_gamma   90.00
#
_symmetry.space_group_name_H-M   'P 1'
#
loop_
_entity.id
_entity.type
_entity.pdbx_description
1 polymer ?
#
loop_
_entity_poly.entity_id
_entity_poly.type
_entity_poly.pdbx_seq_one_letter_code
_entity_poly.pdbx_strand_id
1 'polypeptide(L)'
;MPDESNLSRRRALLGLASAPLLAQAVPTPSPPRPFRVAVPQRKIDRILKRVREAQWPDRLDGSAWQYGANWDYMKELAGYWTTRFDWRKAEAKLNAHPQFIAQVDGFEIHYYHVRGKGPRPFPIVLTHGWPGSVVEFQDAIGPLTDPAAFGGSADDAFDVVIPSLPGFGFSSKPPKPVGPVSIARLWHKLMKDVAGYSRFGAQGGDWGQAVTIQLAAQFPESLAGIHFNGTTARPLPEAEQSEEEKAWVRTSNAYRQTELDYFGEQSRKPQTVAFALSDSPLGTAAWIVEKFKVWSDSDTGIERAFTKDQLLTNVMFYLVTGTPGSAVWIYRGNADEPAAPRGRISVPTGFAAFPKEMPIFLPPRRFLERDFNLVHYTRMPQGGHFACLEQPRLFVDDLRTFFRGVRS
;
A
#
# COMPACT_ATOMS: atom_id res chain seq x y z
N MET A 1 28.06 58.19 -51.84
CA MET A 1 29.49 58.62 -51.70
C MET A 1 29.57 59.66 -50.60
N PRO A 2 30.52 59.66 -49.75
CA PRO A 2 31.38 58.61 -49.11
C PRO A 2 31.00 58.52 -47.66
N ASP A 3 31.53 57.80 -46.73
CA ASP A 3 32.92 57.48 -46.43
C ASP A 3 33.02 56.30 -45.44
N GLU A 4 34.04 55.51 -45.58
CA GLU A 4 34.43 54.44 -44.66
C GLU A 4 35.22 55.02 -43.45
N SER A 5 34.94 54.56 -42.25
CA SER A 5 35.97 54.58 -41.20
C SER A 5 35.83 53.46 -40.25
N ASN A 6 36.78 52.56 -40.32
CA ASN A 6 37.37 51.66 -39.33
C ASN A 6 36.91 51.78 -37.84
N LEU A 7 36.41 50.64 -37.29
CA LEU A 7 36.52 50.38 -35.90
C LEU A 7 37.04 48.96 -35.65
N SER A 8 38.21 48.93 -35.07
CA SER A 8 39.01 47.77 -34.71
C SER A 8 38.30 46.81 -33.76
N ARG A 9 38.29 45.51 -34.09
CA ARG A 9 37.88 44.43 -33.23
C ARG A 9 38.92 44.19 -32.15
N ARG A 10 38.66 44.57 -30.91
CA ARG A 10 39.36 44.04 -29.72
C ARG A 10 38.65 42.74 -29.31
N ARG A 11 39.31 41.61 -29.53
CA ARG A 11 38.98 40.31 -28.93
C ARG A 11 39.32 40.36 -27.45
N ALA A 12 38.32 40.38 -26.58
CA ALA A 12 38.46 40.06 -25.18
C ALA A 12 38.39 38.54 -25.01
N LEU A 13 39.50 37.90 -24.67
CA LEU A 13 39.54 36.51 -24.21
C LEU A 13 39.02 36.47 -22.77
N LEU A 14 37.77 36.05 -22.58
CA LEU A 14 37.24 35.66 -21.29
C LEU A 14 37.71 34.23 -20.98
N GLY A 15 38.71 34.11 -20.11
CA GLY A 15 39.14 32.84 -19.54
C GLY A 15 37.99 32.28 -18.67
N LEU A 16 37.38 31.20 -19.11
CA LEU A 16 36.48 30.39 -18.31
C LEU A 16 37.32 29.63 -17.27
N ALA A 17 37.35 30.15 -16.05
CA ALA A 17 37.85 29.39 -14.91
C ALA A 17 36.84 28.27 -14.58
N SER A 18 37.19 27.03 -14.91
CA SER A 18 36.44 25.84 -14.49
C SER A 18 36.54 25.70 -12.96
N ALA A 19 35.52 26.11 -12.25
CA ALA A 19 35.35 25.76 -10.86
C ALA A 19 35.20 24.23 -10.73
N PRO A 20 35.92 23.57 -9.83
CA PRO A 20 35.72 22.14 -9.60
C PRO A 20 34.29 21.91 -9.10
N LEU A 21 33.54 21.05 -9.78
CA LEU A 21 32.30 20.49 -9.20
C LEU A 21 32.68 19.77 -7.92
N LEU A 22 32.35 20.37 -6.79
CA LEU A 22 32.38 19.69 -5.50
C LEU A 22 31.40 18.53 -5.63
N ALA A 23 31.91 17.31 -5.76
CA ALA A 23 31.12 16.09 -5.61
C ALA A 23 30.41 16.16 -4.25
N GLN A 24 29.11 16.39 -4.26
CA GLN A 24 28.32 16.29 -3.03
C GLN A 24 28.51 14.88 -2.51
N ALA A 25 29.17 14.77 -1.36
CA ALA A 25 29.31 13.49 -0.65
C ALA A 25 27.92 12.90 -0.47
N VAL A 26 27.70 11.70 -0.99
CA VAL A 26 26.49 10.93 -0.73
C VAL A 26 26.39 10.79 0.79
N PRO A 27 25.34 11.28 1.43
CA PRO A 27 25.22 11.19 2.88
C PRO A 27 25.30 9.72 3.28
N THR A 28 26.23 9.39 4.19
CA THR A 28 26.28 8.05 4.78
C THR A 28 24.91 7.76 5.40
N PRO A 29 24.29 6.61 5.13
CA PRO A 29 22.98 6.28 5.67
C PRO A 29 23.02 6.39 7.20
N SER A 30 22.23 7.29 7.77
CA SER A 30 22.07 7.34 9.22
C SER A 30 21.40 6.05 9.69
N PRO A 31 21.83 5.45 10.83
CA PRO A 31 21.20 4.26 11.34
C PRO A 31 19.70 4.49 11.59
N PRO A 32 18.86 3.46 11.45
CA PRO A 32 17.43 3.56 11.75
C PRO A 32 17.20 4.07 13.17
N ARG A 33 16.36 5.07 13.34
CA ARG A 33 15.98 5.56 14.67
C ARG A 33 14.71 4.88 15.15
N PRO A 34 14.66 4.40 16.42
CA PRO A 34 13.41 3.90 17.01
C PRO A 34 12.32 4.95 16.91
N PHE A 35 11.11 4.47 16.64
CA PHE A 35 9.93 5.30 16.52
C PHE A 35 8.80 4.77 17.40
N ARG A 36 8.00 5.67 17.94
CA ARG A 36 6.81 5.36 18.71
C ARG A 36 5.70 6.34 18.32
N VAL A 37 4.52 5.83 18.04
CA VAL A 37 3.35 6.67 17.79
C VAL A 37 2.99 7.40 19.08
N ALA A 38 2.97 8.72 19.03
CA ALA A 38 2.65 9.59 20.17
C ALA A 38 1.90 10.83 19.66
N VAL A 39 0.59 10.67 19.40
CA VAL A 39 -0.23 11.74 18.84
C VAL A 39 -0.62 12.73 19.94
N PRO A 40 -0.31 14.04 19.80
CA PRO A 40 -0.71 15.04 20.77
C PRO A 40 -2.24 15.07 20.98
N GLN A 41 -2.70 15.13 22.22
CA GLN A 41 -4.14 15.11 22.55
C GLN A 41 -4.91 16.19 21.80
N ARG A 42 -4.38 17.42 21.70
CA ARG A 42 -4.98 18.53 20.96
C ARG A 42 -5.31 18.18 19.50
N LYS A 43 -4.53 17.28 18.87
CA LYS A 43 -4.78 16.85 17.49
C LYS A 43 -5.97 15.90 17.42
N ILE A 44 -6.06 14.97 18.37
CA ILE A 44 -7.20 14.06 18.49
C ILE A 44 -8.48 14.89 18.76
N ASP A 45 -8.43 15.77 19.73
CA ASP A 45 -9.57 16.61 20.10
C ASP A 45 -10.05 17.48 18.94
N ARG A 46 -9.12 18.03 18.15
CA ARG A 46 -9.44 18.77 16.93
C ARG A 46 -10.16 17.93 15.90
N ILE A 47 -9.70 16.69 15.66
CA ILE A 47 -10.35 15.76 14.73
C ILE A 47 -11.77 15.46 15.22
N LEU A 48 -11.92 15.05 16.48
CA LEU A 48 -13.22 14.71 17.06
C LEU A 48 -14.18 15.89 17.08
N LYS A 49 -13.67 17.11 17.36
CA LYS A 49 -14.47 18.35 17.26
C LYS A 49 -15.01 18.53 15.84
N ARG A 50 -14.14 18.39 14.82
CA ARG A 50 -14.56 18.54 13.42
C ARG A 50 -15.54 17.45 12.96
N VAL A 51 -15.49 16.25 13.53
CA VAL A 51 -16.51 15.22 13.27
C VAL A 51 -17.85 15.61 13.85
N ARG A 52 -17.88 16.17 15.09
CA ARG A 52 -19.14 16.63 15.73
C ARG A 52 -19.77 17.81 15.00
N GLU A 53 -18.95 18.70 14.48
CA GLU A 53 -19.36 19.94 13.81
C GLU A 53 -19.47 19.77 12.27
N ALA A 54 -19.33 18.54 11.77
CA ALA A 54 -19.36 18.28 10.33
C ALA A 54 -20.72 18.65 9.72
N GLN A 55 -20.69 19.30 8.57
CA GLN A 55 -21.86 19.48 7.73
C GLN A 55 -22.17 18.16 7.02
N TRP A 56 -23.42 17.71 7.16
CA TRP A 56 -23.87 16.47 6.53
C TRP A 56 -24.46 16.77 5.15
N PRO A 57 -24.17 15.93 4.15
CA PRO A 57 -24.86 16.04 2.87
C PRO A 57 -26.32 15.65 3.03
N ASP A 58 -27.14 16.04 2.04
CA ASP A 58 -28.51 15.56 1.95
C ASP A 58 -28.54 14.04 1.83
N ARG A 59 -29.55 13.42 2.41
CA ARG A 59 -29.78 11.98 2.32
C ARG A 59 -30.50 11.65 1.03
N LEU A 60 -29.95 10.71 0.28
CA LEU A 60 -30.66 10.14 -0.87
C LEU A 60 -31.60 9.01 -0.39
N ASP A 61 -32.90 9.17 -0.67
CA ASP A 61 -33.89 8.18 -0.27
C ASP A 61 -33.70 6.85 -1.01
N GLY A 62 -33.91 5.74 -0.29
CA GLY A 62 -33.80 4.40 -0.83
C GLY A 62 -32.36 3.95 -1.15
N SER A 63 -31.35 4.79 -0.89
CA SER A 63 -29.96 4.40 -1.08
C SER A 63 -29.43 3.65 0.13
N ALA A 64 -28.84 2.47 -0.10
CA ALA A 64 -27.95 1.83 0.90
C ALA A 64 -26.50 2.22 0.59
N TRP A 65 -25.81 1.40 -0.21
CA TRP A 65 -24.43 1.66 -0.63
C TRP A 65 -24.29 1.89 -2.14
N GLN A 66 -25.34 1.77 -2.91
CA GLN A 66 -25.32 1.86 -4.38
C GLN A 66 -24.98 3.26 -4.93
N TYR A 67 -25.09 4.29 -4.10
CA TYR A 67 -24.71 5.68 -4.46
C TYR A 67 -23.46 6.14 -3.69
N GLY A 68 -22.68 5.21 -3.16
CA GLY A 68 -21.50 5.47 -2.36
C GLY A 68 -21.72 5.22 -0.86
N ALA A 69 -21.05 6.00 -0.01
CA ALA A 69 -21.10 5.82 1.44
C ALA A 69 -22.52 5.94 1.99
N ASN A 70 -22.98 4.90 2.69
CA ASN A 70 -24.32 4.86 3.28
C ASN A 70 -24.48 5.93 4.36
N TRP A 71 -25.45 6.83 4.18
CA TRP A 71 -25.66 7.97 5.07
C TRP A 71 -25.98 7.56 6.51
N ASP A 72 -26.86 6.56 6.70
CA ASP A 72 -27.26 6.10 8.04
C ASP A 72 -26.08 5.42 8.76
N TYR A 73 -25.33 4.58 8.05
CA TYR A 73 -24.14 3.96 8.60
C TYR A 73 -23.07 4.99 8.98
N MET A 74 -22.83 5.98 8.13
CA MET A 74 -21.87 7.03 8.44
C MET A 74 -22.30 7.88 9.64
N LYS A 75 -23.60 8.08 9.83
CA LYS A 75 -24.15 8.77 11.01
C LYS A 75 -23.91 7.96 12.28
N GLU A 76 -24.17 6.66 12.22
CA GLU A 76 -23.90 5.74 13.33
C GLU A 76 -22.40 5.68 13.66
N LEU A 77 -21.55 5.54 12.63
CA LEU A 77 -20.09 5.49 12.79
C LEU A 77 -19.53 6.78 13.39
N ALA A 78 -20.01 7.95 12.97
CA ALA A 78 -19.62 9.25 13.54
C ALA A 78 -20.04 9.39 15.01
N GLY A 79 -21.23 8.89 15.37
CA GLY A 79 -21.69 8.80 16.74
C GLY A 79 -20.78 7.93 17.60
N TYR A 80 -20.45 6.73 17.09
CA TYR A 80 -19.52 5.82 17.75
C TYR A 80 -18.11 6.44 17.88
N TRP A 81 -17.61 7.06 16.83
CA TRP A 81 -16.30 7.70 16.77
C TRP A 81 -16.11 8.77 17.85
N THR A 82 -17.15 9.57 18.08
CA THR A 82 -17.08 10.71 19.02
C THR A 82 -17.42 10.38 20.46
N THR A 83 -17.95 9.16 20.74
CA THR A 83 -18.44 8.79 22.08
C THR A 83 -17.82 7.49 22.62
N ARG A 84 -17.39 6.56 21.80
CA ARG A 84 -16.94 5.22 22.21
C ARG A 84 -15.55 4.85 21.73
N PHE A 85 -15.16 5.30 20.53
CA PHE A 85 -13.84 4.99 19.98
C PHE A 85 -12.73 5.64 20.82
N ASP A 86 -11.75 4.85 21.19
CA ASP A 86 -10.61 5.29 22.00
C ASP A 86 -9.31 5.20 21.18
N TRP A 87 -8.85 6.36 20.67
CA TRP A 87 -7.58 6.44 19.96
C TRP A 87 -6.40 5.92 20.81
N ARG A 88 -6.40 6.10 22.13
CA ARG A 88 -5.28 5.67 22.99
C ARG A 88 -5.15 4.15 23.02
N LYS A 89 -6.25 3.41 22.94
CA LYS A 89 -6.22 1.94 22.77
C LYS A 89 -5.65 1.56 21.40
N ALA A 90 -6.08 2.23 20.32
CA ALA A 90 -5.54 2.02 18.99
C ALA A 90 -4.03 2.36 18.93
N GLU A 91 -3.63 3.50 19.47
CA GLU A 91 -2.22 3.91 19.57
C GLU A 91 -1.38 2.91 20.37
N ALA A 92 -1.91 2.37 21.48
CA ALA A 92 -1.23 1.32 22.25
C ALA A 92 -1.04 0.04 21.43
N LYS A 93 -2.05 -0.38 20.65
CA LYS A 93 -1.96 -1.53 19.74
C LYS A 93 -0.91 -1.29 18.66
N LEU A 94 -0.90 -0.12 18.03
CA LEU A 94 0.12 0.26 17.05
C LEU A 94 1.54 0.22 17.66
N ASN A 95 1.68 0.58 18.91
CA ASN A 95 2.95 0.58 19.64
C ASN A 95 3.33 -0.78 20.28
N ALA A 96 2.57 -1.85 20.05
CA ALA A 96 2.87 -3.16 20.60
C ALA A 96 4.13 -3.80 20.02
N HIS A 97 4.55 -3.36 18.84
CA HIS A 97 5.70 -3.89 18.12
C HIS A 97 6.75 -2.81 17.83
N PRO A 98 8.05 -3.18 17.71
CA PRO A 98 9.11 -2.24 17.38
C PRO A 98 8.90 -1.55 16.04
N GLN A 99 9.03 -0.22 16.04
CA GLN A 99 8.91 0.65 14.88
C GLN A 99 10.15 1.50 14.73
N PHE A 100 10.45 1.90 13.50
CA PHE A 100 11.63 2.68 13.16
C PHE A 100 11.29 3.69 12.06
N ILE A 101 12.17 4.69 11.93
CA ILE A 101 12.26 5.54 10.74
C ILE A 101 13.69 5.44 10.22
N ALA A 102 13.83 5.20 8.92
CA ALA A 102 15.11 5.18 8.22
C ALA A 102 15.11 6.16 7.05
N GLN A 103 16.30 6.69 6.73
CA GLN A 103 16.54 7.42 5.49
C GLN A 103 16.81 6.41 4.35
N VAL A 104 15.99 6.44 3.31
CA VAL A 104 16.14 5.60 2.13
C VAL A 104 15.97 6.48 0.90
N ASP A 105 17.04 6.72 0.14
CA ASP A 105 17.04 7.55 -1.07
C ASP A 105 16.36 8.92 -0.90
N GLY A 106 16.64 9.60 0.22
CA GLY A 106 16.06 10.92 0.50
C GLY A 106 14.65 10.90 1.10
N PHE A 107 14.07 9.71 1.34
CA PHE A 107 12.80 9.55 2.03
C PHE A 107 13.01 9.09 3.47
N GLU A 108 12.30 9.69 4.41
CA GLU A 108 12.09 9.09 5.72
C GLU A 108 11.01 8.01 5.58
N ILE A 109 11.38 6.77 5.76
CA ILE A 109 10.45 5.63 5.71
C ILE A 109 10.18 5.14 7.13
N HIS A 110 8.92 5.23 7.54
CA HIS A 110 8.42 4.57 8.74
C HIS A 110 8.17 3.10 8.45
N TYR A 111 8.60 2.21 9.36
CA TYR A 111 8.35 0.77 9.22
C TYR A 111 8.37 0.04 10.56
N TYR A 112 7.63 -1.05 10.62
CA TYR A 112 7.80 -2.07 11.65
C TYR A 112 8.93 -3.00 11.26
N HIS A 113 9.74 -3.40 12.24
CA HIS A 113 10.72 -4.46 12.06
C HIS A 113 10.69 -5.35 13.29
N VAL A 114 10.05 -6.50 13.15
CA VAL A 114 9.83 -7.44 14.24
C VAL A 114 10.55 -8.74 13.95
N ARG A 115 11.52 -9.07 14.81
CA ARG A 115 12.32 -10.28 14.68
C ARG A 115 11.49 -11.52 15.04
N GLY A 116 11.65 -12.56 14.25
CA GLY A 116 11.03 -13.85 14.49
C GLY A 116 11.67 -14.61 15.66
N LYS A 117 10.84 -15.36 16.39
CA LYS A 117 11.25 -16.20 17.51
C LYS A 117 11.39 -17.66 17.07
N GLY A 118 12.19 -17.90 16.05
CA GLY A 118 12.48 -19.25 15.55
C GLY A 118 13.97 -19.49 15.43
N PRO A 119 14.40 -20.72 15.10
CA PRO A 119 15.81 -21.04 14.94
C PRO A 119 16.43 -20.34 13.72
N ARG A 120 15.66 -20.07 12.68
CA ARG A 120 16.07 -19.40 11.44
C ARG A 120 14.91 -18.60 10.85
N PRO A 121 14.53 -17.45 11.44
CA PRO A 121 13.44 -16.65 10.94
C PRO A 121 13.71 -16.19 9.49
N PHE A 122 12.70 -16.32 8.64
CA PHE A 122 12.82 -15.93 7.24
C PHE A 122 12.39 -14.47 7.05
N PRO A 123 13.22 -13.58 6.46
CA PRO A 123 12.87 -12.19 6.29
C PRO A 123 11.79 -12.00 5.22
N ILE A 124 10.77 -11.20 5.54
CA ILE A 124 9.68 -10.86 4.63
C ILE A 124 9.32 -9.37 4.72
N VAL A 125 9.08 -8.73 3.58
CA VAL A 125 8.45 -7.41 3.53
C VAL A 125 6.98 -7.54 3.17
N LEU A 126 6.10 -6.93 4.00
CA LEU A 126 4.65 -6.86 3.76
C LEU A 126 4.27 -5.44 3.37
N THR A 127 3.65 -5.27 2.22
CA THR A 127 3.31 -3.96 1.68
C THR A 127 1.80 -3.79 1.56
N HIS A 128 1.27 -2.77 2.25
CA HIS A 128 -0.14 -2.37 2.18
C HIS A 128 -0.46 -1.59 0.90
N GLY A 129 -1.74 -1.25 0.71
CA GLY A 129 -2.20 -0.37 -0.35
C GLY A 129 -3.07 0.78 0.12
N TRP A 130 -3.90 1.32 -0.78
CA TRP A 130 -4.88 2.36 -0.50
C TRP A 130 -6.32 1.77 -0.63
N PRO A 131 -7.24 2.08 0.29
CA PRO A 131 -7.14 3.00 1.43
C PRO A 131 -6.71 2.33 2.74
N GLY A 132 -5.96 1.25 2.66
CA GLY A 132 -5.37 0.58 3.81
C GLY A 132 -4.12 1.27 4.35
N SER A 133 -3.44 0.62 5.28
CA SER A 133 -2.20 1.09 5.88
C SER A 133 -1.49 -0.07 6.59
N VAL A 134 -0.41 0.21 7.30
CA VAL A 134 0.24 -0.77 8.19
C VAL A 134 -0.70 -1.33 9.27
N VAL A 135 -1.86 -0.72 9.47
CA VAL A 135 -2.92 -1.21 10.37
C VAL A 135 -3.45 -2.58 9.94
N GLU A 136 -3.45 -2.88 8.63
CA GLU A 136 -3.94 -4.15 8.10
C GLU A 136 -3.21 -5.37 8.66
N PHE A 137 -1.91 -5.21 8.97
CA PHE A 137 -1.06 -6.34 9.36
C PHE A 137 -0.93 -6.55 10.87
N GLN A 138 -1.53 -5.68 11.70
CA GLN A 138 -1.31 -5.71 13.15
C GLN A 138 -1.63 -7.06 13.80
N ASP A 139 -2.67 -7.75 13.34
CA ASP A 139 -3.10 -9.04 13.88
C ASP A 139 -2.31 -10.23 13.27
N ALA A 140 -1.51 -10.00 12.23
CA ALA A 140 -0.65 -11.02 11.63
C ALA A 140 0.79 -11.00 12.18
N ILE A 141 1.27 -9.89 12.75
CA ILE A 141 2.64 -9.76 13.24
C ILE A 141 2.98 -10.85 14.26
N GLY A 142 2.19 -10.99 15.31
CA GLY A 142 2.42 -12.01 16.33
C GLY A 142 2.47 -13.42 15.75
N PRO A 143 1.43 -13.88 15.05
CA PRO A 143 1.44 -15.19 14.39
C PRO A 143 2.64 -15.41 13.46
N LEU A 144 3.05 -14.43 12.67
CA LEU A 144 4.18 -14.57 11.76
C LEU A 144 5.53 -14.62 12.50
N THR A 145 5.70 -13.83 13.55
CA THR A 145 6.99 -13.70 14.23
C THR A 145 7.20 -14.71 15.37
N ASP A 146 6.12 -15.18 15.99
CA ASP A 146 6.14 -16.15 17.09
C ASP A 146 5.12 -17.27 16.85
N PRO A 147 5.26 -18.04 15.75
CA PRO A 147 4.24 -19.03 15.37
C PRO A 147 3.97 -20.07 16.45
N ALA A 148 4.96 -20.42 17.29
CA ALA A 148 4.78 -21.38 18.38
C ALA A 148 3.76 -20.91 19.42
N ALA A 149 3.72 -19.62 19.73
CA ALA A 149 2.73 -19.04 20.64
C ALA A 149 1.29 -19.05 20.06
N PHE A 150 1.15 -19.29 18.75
CA PHE A 150 -0.12 -19.32 18.02
C PHE A 150 -0.44 -20.71 17.41
N GLY A 151 0.16 -21.77 17.96
CA GLY A 151 -0.12 -23.16 17.54
C GLY A 151 0.57 -23.62 16.24
N GLY A 152 1.55 -22.86 15.76
CA GLY A 152 2.38 -23.20 14.60
C GLY A 152 3.75 -23.75 14.99
N SER A 153 4.61 -24.04 13.98
CA SER A 153 6.00 -24.44 14.21
C SER A 153 6.90 -23.21 14.34
N ALA A 154 7.84 -23.24 15.29
CA ALA A 154 8.89 -22.21 15.42
C ALA A 154 9.76 -22.10 14.14
N ASP A 155 9.86 -23.18 13.34
CA ASP A 155 10.55 -23.15 12.06
C ASP A 155 9.88 -22.26 11.02
N ASP A 156 8.60 -21.91 11.20
CA ASP A 156 7.85 -21.06 10.30
C ASP A 156 7.95 -19.55 10.65
N ALA A 157 8.77 -19.19 11.61
CA ALA A 157 8.94 -17.80 12.02
C ALA A 157 9.49 -16.92 10.89
N PHE A 158 8.98 -15.70 10.84
CA PHE A 158 9.45 -14.66 9.93
C PHE A 158 10.09 -13.50 10.70
N ASP A 159 11.14 -12.91 10.13
CA ASP A 159 11.51 -11.52 10.42
C ASP A 159 10.62 -10.61 9.57
N VAL A 160 9.72 -9.88 10.19
CA VAL A 160 8.68 -9.11 9.49
C VAL A 160 9.06 -7.65 9.38
N VAL A 161 9.08 -7.13 8.15
CA VAL A 161 9.25 -5.70 7.85
C VAL A 161 7.97 -5.18 7.19
N ILE A 162 7.35 -4.13 7.78
CA ILE A 162 6.09 -3.55 7.28
C ILE A 162 6.28 -2.05 7.12
N PRO A 163 6.70 -1.57 5.95
CA PRO A 163 6.86 -0.14 5.72
C PRO A 163 5.53 0.56 5.43
N SER A 164 5.39 1.81 5.91
CA SER A 164 4.39 2.73 5.40
C SER A 164 4.85 3.24 4.03
N LEU A 165 3.98 3.18 3.03
CA LEU A 165 4.26 3.72 1.70
C LEU A 165 4.62 5.23 1.76
N PRO A 166 5.45 5.75 0.85
CA PRO A 166 5.69 7.18 0.76
C PRO A 166 4.38 7.98 0.62
N GLY A 167 4.22 9.02 1.44
CA GLY A 167 2.95 9.77 1.49
C GLY A 167 1.88 9.19 2.41
N PHE A 168 2.13 8.03 3.03
CA PHE A 168 1.22 7.37 3.97
C PHE A 168 1.79 7.37 5.40
N GLY A 169 0.90 7.45 6.37
CA GLY A 169 1.25 7.27 7.76
C GLY A 169 2.38 8.19 8.21
N PHE A 170 3.40 7.63 8.84
CA PHE A 170 4.54 8.36 9.34
C PHE A 170 5.74 8.41 8.39
N SER A 171 5.62 7.87 7.17
CA SER A 171 6.59 8.09 6.11
C SER A 171 6.51 9.51 5.56
N SER A 172 7.62 10.03 5.03
CA SER A 172 7.65 11.37 4.45
C SER A 172 6.74 11.47 3.23
N LYS A 173 6.18 12.66 3.06
CA LYS A 173 5.40 12.99 1.87
C LYS A 173 6.36 13.31 0.72
N PRO A 174 6.29 12.62 -0.41
CA PRO A 174 7.17 12.89 -1.53
C PRO A 174 6.90 14.29 -2.11
N PRO A 175 7.92 15.00 -2.61
CA PRO A 175 7.73 16.31 -3.27
C PRO A 175 7.05 16.18 -4.63
N LYS A 176 7.03 14.99 -5.22
CA LYS A 176 6.33 14.59 -6.44
C LYS A 176 5.71 13.22 -6.25
N PRO A 177 4.62 12.89 -6.93
CA PRO A 177 4.04 11.55 -6.90
C PRO A 177 5.06 10.47 -7.20
N VAL A 178 5.04 9.38 -6.44
CA VAL A 178 5.93 8.21 -6.59
C VAL A 178 5.07 6.98 -6.79
N GLY A 179 5.40 6.18 -7.77
CA GLY A 179 4.67 4.96 -8.11
C GLY A 179 5.39 3.68 -7.71
N PRO A 180 4.81 2.51 -8.04
CA PRO A 180 5.32 1.21 -7.63
C PRO A 180 6.74 0.90 -8.08
N VAL A 181 7.18 1.42 -9.24
CA VAL A 181 8.54 1.20 -9.78
C VAL A 181 9.60 1.80 -8.87
N SER A 182 9.41 3.04 -8.44
CA SER A 182 10.32 3.71 -7.50
C SER A 182 10.20 3.15 -6.09
N ILE A 183 8.99 2.83 -5.62
CA ILE A 183 8.78 2.24 -4.29
C ILE A 183 9.48 0.88 -4.17
N ALA A 184 9.47 0.07 -5.22
CA ALA A 184 10.20 -1.19 -5.23
C ALA A 184 11.71 -1.01 -5.01
N ARG A 185 12.31 0.04 -5.59
CA ARG A 185 13.73 0.38 -5.33
C ARG A 185 13.95 0.81 -3.88
N LEU A 186 13.03 1.59 -3.31
CA LEU A 186 13.09 1.97 -1.89
C LEU A 186 12.99 0.73 -0.99
N TRP A 187 12.09 -0.22 -1.28
CA TRP A 187 11.95 -1.45 -0.49
C TRP A 187 13.16 -2.38 -0.63
N HIS A 188 13.74 -2.49 -1.83
CA HIS A 188 14.98 -3.25 -1.99
C HIS A 188 16.10 -2.68 -1.11
N LYS A 189 16.29 -1.35 -1.10
CA LYS A 189 17.29 -0.70 -0.23
C LYS A 189 16.93 -0.79 1.25
N LEU A 190 15.65 -0.65 1.60
CA LEU A 190 15.21 -0.83 2.99
C LEU A 190 15.55 -2.22 3.51
N MET A 191 15.28 -3.26 2.72
CA MET A 191 15.55 -4.64 3.11
C MET A 191 17.05 -4.94 3.13
N LYS A 192 17.80 -4.53 2.11
CA LYS A 192 19.19 -4.88 1.94
C LYS A 192 20.12 -3.98 2.78
N ASP A 193 20.00 -2.67 2.63
CA ASP A 193 20.99 -1.72 3.16
C ASP A 193 20.64 -1.29 4.61
N VAL A 194 19.36 -1.31 4.99
CA VAL A 194 18.89 -0.89 6.31
C VAL A 194 18.59 -2.08 7.21
N ALA A 195 17.80 -3.06 6.76
CA ALA A 195 17.45 -4.22 7.56
C ALA A 195 18.50 -5.34 7.51
N GLY A 196 19.43 -5.32 6.54
CA GLY A 196 20.55 -6.25 6.44
C GLY A 196 20.22 -7.59 5.78
N TYR A 197 19.16 -7.69 4.98
CA TYR A 197 18.74 -8.91 4.32
C TYR A 197 19.12 -8.93 2.85
N SER A 198 20.06 -9.76 2.47
CA SER A 198 20.47 -9.96 1.07
C SER A 198 19.43 -10.73 0.24
N ARG A 199 18.64 -11.61 0.90
CA ARG A 199 17.59 -12.42 0.28
C ARG A 199 16.37 -12.45 1.19
N PHE A 200 15.17 -12.19 0.65
CA PHE A 200 13.94 -12.07 1.41
C PHE A 200 12.70 -12.48 0.60
N GLY A 201 11.58 -12.64 1.26
CA GLY A 201 10.26 -12.75 0.66
C GLY A 201 9.55 -11.41 0.56
N ALA A 202 8.64 -11.26 -0.38
CA ALA A 202 7.78 -10.09 -0.46
C ALA A 202 6.31 -10.49 -0.60
N GLN A 203 5.44 -9.78 0.10
CA GLN A 203 4.00 -9.94 -0.01
C GLN A 203 3.34 -8.57 -0.15
N GLY A 204 2.24 -8.51 -0.93
CA GLY A 204 1.44 -7.31 -1.06
C GLY A 204 0.03 -7.58 -1.58
N GLY A 205 -0.91 -6.73 -1.17
CA GLY A 205 -2.22 -6.56 -1.77
C GLY A 205 -2.36 -5.15 -2.34
N ASP A 206 -3.34 -4.87 -3.18
CA ASP A 206 -3.57 -3.55 -3.78
C ASP A 206 -2.28 -2.94 -4.39
N TRP A 207 -1.89 -1.71 -4.02
CA TRP A 207 -0.61 -1.12 -4.45
C TRP A 207 0.59 -1.95 -3.99
N GLY A 208 0.48 -2.62 -2.83
CA GLY A 208 1.51 -3.52 -2.34
C GLY A 208 1.80 -4.66 -3.31
N GLN A 209 0.80 -5.21 -4.01
CA GLN A 209 1.06 -6.22 -5.05
C GLN A 209 1.81 -5.62 -6.26
N ALA A 210 1.47 -4.40 -6.67
CA ALA A 210 2.19 -3.74 -7.76
C ALA A 210 3.67 -3.50 -7.39
N VAL A 211 3.95 -3.06 -6.15
CA VAL A 211 5.32 -2.92 -5.61
C VAL A 211 6.03 -4.28 -5.55
N THR A 212 5.37 -5.33 -5.07
CA THR A 212 5.93 -6.69 -4.98
C THR A 212 6.30 -7.24 -6.36
N ILE A 213 5.46 -7.02 -7.37
CA ILE A 213 5.76 -7.40 -8.76
C ILE A 213 6.94 -6.60 -9.31
N GLN A 214 7.03 -5.30 -9.00
CA GLN A 214 8.15 -4.47 -9.43
C GLN A 214 9.46 -4.86 -8.72
N LEU A 215 9.42 -5.29 -7.46
CA LEU A 215 10.57 -5.89 -6.78
C LEU A 215 11.07 -7.13 -7.53
N ALA A 216 10.17 -8.04 -7.89
CA ALA A 216 10.53 -9.25 -8.63
C ALA A 216 11.04 -8.99 -10.05
N ALA A 217 10.55 -7.93 -10.69
CA ALA A 217 10.99 -7.55 -12.03
C ALA A 217 12.37 -6.87 -12.04
N GLN A 218 12.70 -6.09 -11.00
CA GLN A 218 13.92 -5.29 -10.94
C GLN A 218 15.05 -5.99 -10.16
N PHE A 219 14.73 -6.81 -9.17
CA PHE A 219 15.69 -7.42 -8.25
C PHE A 219 15.40 -8.91 -7.99
N PRO A 220 15.23 -9.74 -9.03
CA PRO A 220 14.83 -11.13 -8.86
C PRO A 220 15.83 -11.94 -8.01
N GLU A 221 17.11 -11.59 -8.03
CA GLU A 221 18.18 -12.27 -7.29
C GLU A 221 18.05 -12.07 -5.77
N SER A 222 17.42 -10.99 -5.33
CA SER A 222 17.20 -10.68 -3.91
C SER A 222 15.96 -11.37 -3.33
N LEU A 223 15.14 -11.99 -4.18
CA LEU A 223 13.86 -12.57 -3.76
C LEU A 223 13.89 -14.10 -3.76
N ALA A 224 13.51 -14.71 -2.64
CA ALA A 224 13.25 -16.13 -2.55
C ALA A 224 11.88 -16.50 -3.16
N GLY A 225 10.92 -15.60 -3.01
CA GLY A 225 9.57 -15.74 -3.54
C GLY A 225 8.75 -14.46 -3.34
N ILE A 226 7.71 -14.35 -4.13
CA ILE A 226 6.70 -13.28 -3.97
C ILE A 226 5.32 -13.90 -3.76
N HIS A 227 4.50 -13.22 -2.96
CA HIS A 227 3.14 -13.64 -2.69
C HIS A 227 2.19 -12.44 -2.80
N PHE A 228 1.00 -12.65 -3.34
CA PHE A 228 -0.03 -11.62 -3.40
C PHE A 228 -1.45 -12.20 -3.43
N ASN A 229 -2.42 -11.40 -3.02
CA ASN A 229 -3.83 -11.81 -2.93
C ASN A 229 -4.71 -11.16 -3.99
N GLY A 230 -4.14 -10.49 -4.96
CA GLY A 230 -4.82 -9.89 -6.10
C GLY A 230 -3.81 -9.38 -7.12
N THR A 231 -4.14 -9.44 -8.40
CA THR A 231 -3.32 -8.83 -9.47
C THR A 231 -4.15 -8.60 -10.71
N THR A 232 -3.78 -7.59 -11.49
CA THR A 232 -4.33 -7.41 -12.83
C THR A 232 -3.62 -8.33 -13.82
N ALA A 233 -4.35 -8.79 -14.83
CA ALA A 233 -3.77 -9.52 -15.96
C ALA A 233 -4.14 -8.84 -17.28
N ARG A 234 -3.28 -9.02 -18.28
CA ARG A 234 -3.59 -8.65 -19.66
C ARG A 234 -4.34 -9.82 -20.33
N PRO A 235 -5.56 -9.60 -20.85
CA PRO A 235 -6.27 -10.64 -21.60
C PRO A 235 -5.46 -11.13 -22.80
N LEU A 236 -5.65 -12.38 -23.18
CA LEU A 236 -5.23 -12.91 -24.48
C LEU A 236 -6.12 -12.33 -25.59
N PRO A 237 -5.73 -12.44 -26.87
CA PRO A 237 -6.65 -12.21 -27.98
C PRO A 237 -7.93 -13.02 -27.79
N GLU A 238 -9.09 -12.46 -28.10
CA GLU A 238 -10.40 -13.06 -27.81
C GLU A 238 -10.54 -14.51 -28.37
N ALA A 239 -9.98 -14.73 -29.60
CA ALA A 239 -10.02 -16.04 -30.23
C ALA A 239 -9.23 -17.14 -29.46
N GLU A 240 -8.30 -16.75 -28.58
CA GLU A 240 -7.49 -17.64 -27.77
C GLU A 240 -8.04 -17.84 -26.35
N GLN A 241 -9.10 -17.08 -25.98
CA GLN A 241 -9.68 -17.12 -24.66
C GLN A 241 -10.66 -18.29 -24.51
N SER A 242 -10.57 -18.98 -23.37
CA SER A 242 -11.62 -19.89 -22.91
C SER A 242 -12.89 -19.12 -22.52
N GLU A 243 -14.02 -19.81 -22.34
CA GLU A 243 -15.25 -19.18 -21.88
C GLU A 243 -15.14 -18.57 -20.47
N GLU A 244 -14.36 -19.17 -19.58
CA GLU A 244 -14.03 -18.62 -18.27
C GLU A 244 -13.27 -17.29 -18.41
N GLU A 245 -12.27 -17.24 -19.29
CA GLU A 245 -11.46 -16.03 -19.55
C GLU A 245 -12.29 -14.91 -20.18
N LYS A 246 -13.18 -15.24 -21.14
CA LYS A 246 -14.13 -14.27 -21.72
C LYS A 246 -15.09 -13.75 -20.66
N ALA A 247 -15.60 -14.62 -19.78
CA ALA A 247 -16.47 -14.23 -18.69
C ALA A 247 -15.75 -13.25 -17.72
N TRP A 248 -14.49 -13.56 -17.36
CA TRP A 248 -13.69 -12.67 -16.52
C TRP A 248 -13.45 -11.31 -17.19
N VAL A 249 -13.14 -11.28 -18.48
CA VAL A 249 -12.96 -10.02 -19.24
C VAL A 249 -14.24 -9.20 -19.21
N ARG A 250 -15.42 -9.81 -19.47
CA ARG A 250 -16.70 -9.10 -19.39
C ARG A 250 -16.97 -8.52 -18.01
N THR A 251 -16.82 -9.33 -16.95
CA THR A 251 -17.04 -8.90 -15.57
C THR A 251 -16.04 -7.80 -15.16
N SER A 252 -14.76 -7.94 -15.51
CA SER A 252 -13.74 -6.95 -15.23
C SER A 252 -14.00 -5.63 -15.95
N ASN A 253 -14.48 -5.65 -17.20
CA ASN A 253 -14.82 -4.45 -17.94
C ASN A 253 -16.07 -3.76 -17.37
N ALA A 254 -17.10 -4.50 -16.98
CA ALA A 254 -18.26 -3.95 -16.29
C ALA A 254 -17.85 -3.28 -14.97
N TYR A 255 -17.05 -3.96 -14.16
CA TYR A 255 -16.53 -3.41 -12.90
C TYR A 255 -15.73 -2.10 -13.12
N ARG A 256 -14.89 -2.06 -14.16
CA ARG A 256 -14.13 -0.83 -14.51
C ARG A 256 -15.02 0.36 -14.84
N GLN A 257 -16.16 0.12 -15.44
CA GLN A 257 -17.11 1.17 -15.84
C GLN A 257 -17.92 1.72 -14.68
N THR A 258 -18.15 0.92 -13.63
CA THR A 258 -19.03 1.29 -12.51
C THR A 258 -18.27 1.67 -11.23
N GLU A 259 -17.06 1.14 -11.03
CA GLU A 259 -16.40 1.20 -9.72
C GLU A 259 -15.04 1.92 -9.72
N LEU A 260 -14.48 2.28 -10.89
CA LEU A 260 -13.13 2.85 -10.96
C LEU A 260 -13.06 4.37 -11.19
N ASP A 261 -14.14 5.12 -10.98
CA ASP A 261 -14.11 6.57 -11.14
C ASP A 261 -13.15 7.23 -10.13
N TYR A 262 -13.12 6.73 -8.89
CA TYR A 262 -12.16 7.17 -7.88
C TYR A 262 -10.70 7.01 -8.34
N PHE A 263 -10.39 5.90 -9.04
CA PHE A 263 -9.06 5.63 -9.60
C PHE A 263 -8.70 6.68 -10.66
N GLY A 264 -9.66 6.97 -11.53
CA GLY A 264 -9.51 7.99 -12.57
C GLY A 264 -9.24 9.38 -11.99
N GLU A 265 -10.00 9.78 -10.96
CA GLU A 265 -9.81 11.07 -10.28
C GLU A 265 -8.45 11.13 -9.58
N GLN A 266 -8.11 10.12 -8.78
CA GLN A 266 -6.84 10.06 -8.04
C GLN A 266 -5.61 9.96 -8.97
N SER A 267 -5.75 9.40 -10.17
CA SER A 267 -4.66 9.34 -11.16
C SER A 267 -4.46 10.65 -11.92
N ARG A 268 -5.54 11.34 -12.27
CA ARG A 268 -5.49 12.53 -13.14
C ARG A 268 -5.45 13.85 -12.36
N LYS A 269 -6.20 13.96 -11.26
CA LYS A 269 -6.38 15.19 -10.50
C LYS A 269 -6.26 14.96 -8.98
N PRO A 270 -5.22 14.25 -8.48
CA PRO A 270 -5.10 13.89 -7.06
C PRO A 270 -5.12 15.11 -6.13
N GLN A 271 -4.61 16.26 -6.60
CA GLN A 271 -4.57 17.46 -5.78
C GLN A 271 -5.96 18.04 -5.50
N THR A 272 -6.90 17.89 -6.44
CA THR A 272 -8.29 18.37 -6.26
C THR A 272 -8.97 17.59 -5.13
N VAL A 273 -8.92 16.25 -5.20
CA VAL A 273 -9.52 15.41 -4.16
C VAL A 273 -8.79 15.56 -2.81
N ALA A 274 -7.48 15.82 -2.83
CA ALA A 274 -6.68 16.04 -1.63
C ALA A 274 -7.18 17.22 -0.79
N PHE A 275 -7.69 18.32 -1.39
CA PHE A 275 -8.28 19.42 -0.64
C PHE A 275 -9.48 18.96 0.21
N ALA A 276 -10.41 18.21 -0.39
CA ALA A 276 -11.58 17.69 0.31
C ALA A 276 -11.20 16.69 1.41
N LEU A 277 -10.35 15.73 1.08
CA LEU A 277 -9.91 14.68 2.01
C LEU A 277 -9.06 15.25 3.17
N SER A 278 -8.24 16.26 2.93
CA SER A 278 -7.41 16.85 4.00
C SER A 278 -8.23 17.76 4.91
N ASP A 279 -9.31 18.33 4.42
CA ASP A 279 -10.15 19.23 5.22
C ASP A 279 -11.16 18.48 6.08
N SER A 280 -11.96 17.57 5.51
CA SER A 280 -13.08 16.93 6.22
C SER A 280 -12.73 15.57 6.81
N PRO A 281 -12.60 15.40 8.15
CA PRO A 281 -12.46 14.07 8.75
C PRO A 281 -13.60 13.12 8.40
N LEU A 282 -14.86 13.64 8.39
CA LEU A 282 -16.03 12.85 8.01
C LEU A 282 -15.98 12.47 6.52
N GLY A 283 -15.59 13.38 5.65
CA GLY A 283 -15.43 13.12 4.22
C GLY A 283 -14.34 12.09 3.95
N THR A 284 -13.20 12.19 4.65
CA THR A 284 -12.14 11.16 4.60
C THR A 284 -12.67 9.80 5.06
N ALA A 285 -13.42 9.76 6.16
CA ALA A 285 -14.01 8.50 6.64
C ALA A 285 -14.98 7.91 5.61
N ALA A 286 -15.85 8.72 5.01
CA ALA A 286 -16.79 8.26 3.97
C ALA A 286 -16.06 7.71 2.75
N TRP A 287 -15.00 8.41 2.27
CA TRP A 287 -14.19 8.00 1.11
C TRP A 287 -13.45 6.69 1.34
N ILE A 288 -12.99 6.43 2.56
CA ILE A 288 -12.27 5.20 2.94
C ILE A 288 -13.27 4.07 3.22
N VAL A 289 -14.26 4.29 4.09
CA VAL A 289 -15.18 3.25 4.58
C VAL A 289 -16.05 2.67 3.46
N GLU A 290 -16.41 3.49 2.48
CA GLU A 290 -17.12 2.99 1.30
C GLU A 290 -16.29 1.91 0.58
N LYS A 291 -14.96 2.09 0.42
CA LYS A 291 -14.09 1.08 -0.19
C LYS A 291 -13.95 -0.18 0.67
N PHE A 292 -13.88 0.00 1.99
CA PHE A 292 -13.92 -1.14 2.90
C PHE A 292 -15.22 -1.95 2.76
N LYS A 293 -16.35 -1.27 2.50
CA LYS A 293 -17.64 -1.97 2.27
C LYS A 293 -17.67 -2.73 0.94
N VAL A 294 -17.27 -2.08 -0.15
CA VAL A 294 -17.49 -2.64 -1.49
C VAL A 294 -16.40 -3.64 -1.94
N TRP A 295 -15.24 -3.64 -1.28
CA TRP A 295 -14.11 -4.52 -1.65
C TRP A 295 -13.90 -5.70 -0.71
N SER A 296 -14.72 -5.87 0.32
CA SER A 296 -14.56 -6.92 1.33
C SER A 296 -15.68 -7.96 1.29
N ASP A 297 -15.50 -9.03 2.06
CA ASP A 297 -16.54 -10.04 2.31
C ASP A 297 -17.60 -9.51 3.29
N SER A 298 -18.35 -8.51 2.85
CA SER A 298 -19.27 -7.74 3.66
C SER A 298 -20.70 -7.73 3.15
N ASP A 299 -21.10 -8.68 2.32
CA ASP A 299 -22.44 -8.74 1.68
C ASP A 299 -23.57 -8.54 2.70
N THR A 300 -23.49 -9.16 3.87
CA THR A 300 -24.48 -9.10 4.94
C THR A 300 -24.27 -7.97 5.95
N GLY A 301 -23.32 -7.07 5.70
CA GLY A 301 -22.99 -5.90 6.53
C GLY A 301 -21.49 -5.73 6.72
N ILE A 302 -21.04 -4.48 6.75
CA ILE A 302 -19.62 -4.15 6.88
C ILE A 302 -19.03 -4.65 8.21
N GLU A 303 -19.83 -4.68 9.27
CA GLU A 303 -19.36 -5.12 10.61
C GLU A 303 -19.20 -6.64 10.74
N ARG A 304 -19.57 -7.39 9.70
CA ARG A 304 -19.19 -8.80 9.62
C ARG A 304 -17.71 -8.98 9.28
N ALA A 305 -17.18 -8.09 8.44
CA ALA A 305 -15.79 -8.11 8.02
C ALA A 305 -14.88 -7.30 8.97
N PHE A 306 -15.37 -6.17 9.49
CA PHE A 306 -14.58 -5.25 10.30
C PHE A 306 -15.36 -4.71 11.49
N THR A 307 -14.70 -4.59 12.63
CA THR A 307 -15.24 -3.80 13.75
C THR A 307 -15.15 -2.30 13.44
N LYS A 308 -16.02 -1.49 14.08
CA LYS A 308 -15.92 -0.02 14.01
C LYS A 308 -14.55 0.49 14.49
N ASP A 309 -13.94 -0.18 15.48
CA ASP A 309 -12.61 0.17 15.96
C ASP A 309 -11.53 -0.05 14.89
N GLN A 310 -11.59 -1.14 14.12
CA GLN A 310 -10.65 -1.38 13.00
C GLN A 310 -10.79 -0.32 11.91
N LEU A 311 -12.02 -0.04 11.48
CA LEU A 311 -12.31 1.00 10.48
C LEU A 311 -11.80 2.38 10.94
N LEU A 312 -12.16 2.76 12.17
CA LEU A 312 -11.76 4.06 12.72
C LEU A 312 -10.27 4.14 13.06
N THR A 313 -9.62 3.04 13.42
CA THR A 313 -8.16 3.00 13.59
C THR A 313 -7.46 3.34 12.28
N ASN A 314 -7.89 2.74 11.17
CA ASN A 314 -7.32 3.03 9.86
C ASN A 314 -7.62 4.48 9.42
N VAL A 315 -8.86 4.93 9.53
CA VAL A 315 -9.24 6.33 9.22
C VAL A 315 -8.43 7.33 10.06
N MET A 316 -8.36 7.10 11.36
CA MET A 316 -7.59 7.96 12.27
C MET A 316 -6.10 7.93 11.96
N PHE A 317 -5.54 6.81 11.52
CA PHE A 317 -4.14 6.72 11.12
C PHE A 317 -3.80 7.72 10.00
N TYR A 318 -4.68 7.87 9.01
CA TYR A 318 -4.56 8.90 7.98
C TYR A 318 -4.70 10.32 8.54
N LEU A 319 -5.69 10.54 9.39
CA LEU A 319 -6.00 11.88 9.92
C LEU A 319 -4.94 12.40 10.90
N VAL A 320 -4.44 11.53 11.80
CA VAL A 320 -3.42 11.93 12.78
C VAL A 320 -2.06 12.15 12.14
N THR A 321 -1.79 11.57 10.99
CA THR A 321 -0.56 11.80 10.22
C THR A 321 -0.71 12.91 9.20
N GLY A 322 -1.95 13.32 8.90
CA GLY A 322 -2.25 14.34 7.90
C GLY A 322 -1.97 13.86 6.47
N THR A 323 -2.19 12.58 6.20
CA THR A 323 -1.87 11.93 4.92
C THR A 323 -3.06 11.57 4.02
N PRO A 324 -4.33 11.95 4.30
CA PRO A 324 -5.42 11.61 3.37
C PRO A 324 -5.15 12.11 1.93
N GLY A 325 -4.62 13.34 1.81
CA GLY A 325 -4.33 13.94 0.50
C GLY A 325 -3.08 13.39 -0.18
N SER A 326 -2.00 13.13 0.57
CA SER A 326 -0.75 12.62 -0.03
C SER A 326 -0.81 11.14 -0.39
N ALA A 327 -1.63 10.37 0.31
CA ALA A 327 -1.77 8.93 0.05
C ALA A 327 -2.37 8.63 -1.33
N VAL A 328 -3.22 9.51 -1.86
CA VAL A 328 -3.77 9.32 -3.22
C VAL A 328 -2.77 9.65 -4.34
N TRP A 329 -1.60 10.21 -4.02
CA TRP A 329 -0.60 10.53 -5.04
C TRP A 329 0.05 9.31 -5.69
N ILE A 330 0.01 8.14 -5.04
CA ILE A 330 0.54 6.90 -5.62
C ILE A 330 -0.14 6.55 -6.95
N TYR A 331 -1.42 6.88 -7.11
CA TYR A 331 -2.16 6.70 -8.37
C TYR A 331 -1.57 7.52 -9.51
N ARG A 332 -1.23 8.77 -9.23
CA ARG A 332 -0.56 9.65 -10.18
C ARG A 332 0.87 9.18 -10.44
N GLY A 333 1.60 8.79 -9.39
CA GLY A 333 2.94 8.22 -9.50
C GLY A 333 2.97 6.99 -10.41
N ASN A 334 1.99 6.11 -10.29
CA ASN A 334 1.85 4.95 -11.18
C ASN A 334 1.57 5.36 -12.65
N ALA A 335 0.81 6.45 -12.86
CA ALA A 335 0.53 6.95 -14.21
C ALA A 335 1.73 7.67 -14.85
N ASP A 336 2.57 8.30 -14.05
CA ASP A 336 3.76 9.05 -14.52
C ASP A 336 4.99 8.15 -14.69
N GLU A 337 5.10 7.07 -13.93
CA GLU A 337 6.22 6.14 -14.02
C GLU A 337 6.02 5.17 -15.20
N PRO A 338 7.00 5.04 -16.12
CA PRO A 338 6.96 3.99 -17.11
C PRO A 338 7.02 2.64 -16.39
N ALA A 339 6.09 1.76 -16.72
CA ALA A 339 6.19 0.38 -16.25
C ALA A 339 7.54 -0.19 -16.67
N ALA A 340 8.29 -0.80 -15.74
CA ALA A 340 9.49 -1.52 -16.12
C ALA A 340 9.12 -2.57 -17.16
N PRO A 341 9.93 -2.73 -18.23
CA PRO A 341 9.71 -3.80 -19.21
C PRO A 341 9.58 -5.12 -18.46
N ARG A 342 8.41 -5.74 -18.56
CA ARG A 342 8.10 -6.94 -17.78
C ARG A 342 7.91 -8.12 -18.73
N GLY A 343 8.89 -9.00 -18.79
CA GLY A 343 8.71 -10.37 -19.25
C GLY A 343 7.97 -11.20 -18.19
N ARG A 344 7.94 -12.50 -18.36
CA ARG A 344 7.44 -13.43 -17.32
C ARG A 344 8.31 -13.31 -16.07
N ILE A 345 7.68 -13.13 -14.92
CA ILE A 345 8.37 -13.10 -13.61
C ILE A 345 8.88 -14.51 -13.30
N SER A 346 10.20 -14.66 -13.15
CA SER A 346 10.87 -15.92 -12.88
C SER A 346 10.89 -16.31 -11.39
N VAL A 347 10.74 -15.33 -10.50
CA VAL A 347 10.70 -15.52 -9.05
C VAL A 347 9.53 -16.44 -8.69
N PRO A 348 9.71 -17.46 -7.83
CA PRO A 348 8.62 -18.30 -7.33
C PRO A 348 7.47 -17.45 -6.79
N THR A 349 6.28 -17.73 -7.29
CA THR A 349 5.10 -16.88 -7.01
C THR A 349 3.99 -17.68 -6.36
N GLY A 350 3.46 -17.16 -5.23
CA GLY A 350 2.25 -17.60 -4.57
C GLY A 350 1.08 -16.64 -4.83
N PHE A 351 -0.11 -17.19 -5.02
CA PHE A 351 -1.34 -16.43 -5.20
C PHE A 351 -2.45 -16.96 -4.29
N ALA A 352 -3.01 -16.09 -3.46
CA ALA A 352 -4.15 -16.38 -2.60
C ALA A 352 -5.42 -15.74 -3.18
N ALA A 353 -6.30 -16.52 -3.78
CA ALA A 353 -7.54 -16.06 -4.38
C ALA A 353 -8.66 -15.95 -3.34
N PHE A 354 -8.89 -14.77 -2.79
CA PHE A 354 -9.99 -14.49 -1.87
C PHE A 354 -11.29 -14.25 -2.66
N PRO A 355 -12.42 -14.91 -2.31
CA PRO A 355 -13.59 -14.97 -3.18
C PRO A 355 -14.33 -13.63 -3.37
N LYS A 356 -14.11 -12.67 -2.47
CA LYS A 356 -14.71 -11.32 -2.52
C LYS A 356 -13.71 -10.22 -2.89
N GLU A 357 -12.54 -10.59 -3.41
CA GLU A 357 -11.65 -9.63 -4.05
C GLU A 357 -12.31 -9.05 -5.31
N MET A 358 -11.94 -7.82 -5.66
CA MET A 358 -12.43 -7.15 -6.88
C MET A 358 -12.22 -8.02 -8.12
N PRO A 359 -13.19 -8.18 -9.01
CA PRO A 359 -13.06 -9.04 -10.20
C PRO A 359 -11.82 -8.75 -11.05
N ILE A 360 -11.42 -7.47 -11.14
CA ILE A 360 -10.23 -7.04 -11.91
C ILE A 360 -8.92 -7.58 -11.35
N PHE A 361 -8.90 -8.00 -10.08
CA PHE A 361 -7.73 -8.53 -9.38
C PHE A 361 -7.74 -10.05 -9.21
N LEU A 362 -8.79 -10.74 -9.67
CA LEU A 362 -8.90 -12.19 -9.68
C LEU A 362 -8.85 -12.76 -11.12
N PRO A 363 -7.73 -12.65 -11.82
CA PRO A 363 -7.63 -13.20 -13.16
C PRO A 363 -7.67 -14.73 -13.14
N PRO A 364 -8.14 -15.37 -14.23
CA PRO A 364 -8.05 -16.81 -14.40
C PRO A 364 -6.62 -17.32 -14.21
N ARG A 365 -6.48 -18.47 -13.59
CA ARG A 365 -5.19 -19.07 -13.26
C ARG A 365 -4.21 -19.16 -14.45
N ARG A 366 -4.70 -19.45 -15.65
CA ARG A 366 -3.88 -19.49 -16.87
C ARG A 366 -3.17 -18.17 -17.17
N PHE A 367 -3.78 -17.04 -16.88
CA PHE A 367 -3.10 -15.74 -17.03
C PHE A 367 -2.00 -15.54 -16.01
N LEU A 368 -2.20 -16.02 -14.79
CA LEU A 368 -1.16 -16.02 -13.77
C LEU A 368 0.03 -16.92 -14.16
N GLU A 369 -0.22 -18.13 -14.65
CA GLU A 369 0.81 -19.09 -15.09
C GLU A 369 1.62 -18.56 -16.28
N ARG A 370 1.01 -17.76 -17.16
CA ARG A 370 1.69 -17.09 -18.26
C ARG A 370 2.65 -16.01 -17.77
N ASP A 371 2.20 -15.18 -16.84
CA ASP A 371 2.90 -13.96 -16.44
C ASP A 371 3.87 -14.19 -15.28
N PHE A 372 3.71 -15.27 -14.52
CA PHE A 372 4.47 -15.58 -13.31
C PHE A 372 4.99 -17.03 -13.29
N ASN A 373 6.04 -17.27 -12.51
CA ASN A 373 6.42 -18.61 -12.08
C ASN A 373 5.51 -19.05 -10.92
N LEU A 374 4.25 -19.33 -11.24
CA LEU A 374 3.22 -19.69 -10.26
C LEU A 374 3.48 -21.08 -9.70
N VAL A 375 3.95 -21.19 -8.46
CA VAL A 375 4.24 -22.45 -7.77
C VAL A 375 3.26 -22.76 -6.64
N HIS A 376 2.45 -21.78 -6.25
CA HIS A 376 1.44 -21.91 -5.21
C HIS A 376 0.17 -21.13 -5.60
N TYR A 377 -0.99 -21.76 -5.47
CA TYR A 377 -2.27 -21.15 -5.76
C TYR A 377 -3.34 -21.69 -4.80
N THR A 378 -3.88 -20.84 -3.96
CA THR A 378 -4.93 -21.20 -2.98
C THR A 378 -6.23 -20.48 -3.28
N ARG A 379 -7.31 -21.24 -3.40
CA ARG A 379 -8.68 -20.68 -3.37
C ARG A 379 -9.11 -20.57 -1.91
N MET A 380 -9.22 -19.34 -1.43
CA MET A 380 -9.62 -19.07 -0.05
C MET A 380 -11.12 -19.31 0.14
N PRO A 381 -11.54 -19.81 1.31
CA PRO A 381 -12.96 -20.09 1.56
C PRO A 381 -13.81 -18.83 1.79
N GLN A 382 -13.20 -17.73 2.22
CA GLN A 382 -13.85 -16.46 2.57
C GLN A 382 -12.83 -15.31 2.60
N GLY A 383 -13.32 -14.07 2.66
CA GLY A 383 -12.53 -12.85 2.66
C GLY A 383 -12.49 -12.16 1.31
N GLY A 384 -12.02 -10.93 1.30
CA GLY A 384 -11.95 -10.05 0.13
C GLY A 384 -10.62 -9.33 0.04
N HIS A 385 -10.68 -8.09 -0.38
CA HIS A 385 -9.54 -7.25 -0.72
C HIS A 385 -8.58 -7.00 0.45
N PHE A 386 -9.12 -6.72 1.63
CA PHE A 386 -8.31 -6.48 2.82
C PHE A 386 -7.97 -7.79 3.55
N ALA A 387 -7.43 -8.74 2.79
CA ALA A 387 -7.27 -10.14 3.16
C ALA A 387 -6.68 -10.37 4.56
N CYS A 388 -5.61 -9.65 4.91
CA CYS A 388 -4.95 -9.78 6.21
C CYS A 388 -5.81 -9.23 7.36
N LEU A 389 -6.58 -8.16 7.12
CA LEU A 389 -7.45 -7.57 8.14
C LEU A 389 -8.75 -8.35 8.31
N GLU A 390 -9.32 -8.88 7.22
CA GLU A 390 -10.54 -9.68 7.22
C GLU A 390 -10.31 -11.09 7.75
N GLN A 391 -9.22 -11.73 7.33
CA GLN A 391 -8.94 -13.14 7.55
C GLN A 391 -7.46 -13.37 7.94
N PRO A 392 -6.98 -12.80 9.05
CA PRO A 392 -5.56 -12.84 9.44
C PRO A 392 -5.01 -14.26 9.54
N ARG A 393 -5.82 -15.24 10.01
CA ARG A 393 -5.41 -16.62 10.12
C ARG A 393 -5.19 -17.27 8.75
N LEU A 394 -6.16 -17.15 7.84
CA LEU A 394 -6.04 -17.70 6.49
C LEU A 394 -4.84 -17.10 5.75
N PHE A 395 -4.67 -15.80 5.88
CA PHE A 395 -3.55 -15.06 5.30
C PHE A 395 -2.19 -15.58 5.81
N VAL A 396 -2.04 -15.73 7.13
CA VAL A 396 -0.81 -16.21 7.76
C VAL A 396 -0.50 -17.67 7.39
N ASP A 397 -1.51 -18.53 7.39
CA ASP A 397 -1.34 -19.96 7.11
C ASP A 397 -0.93 -20.19 5.64
N ASP A 398 -1.47 -19.40 4.71
CA ASP A 398 -1.10 -19.47 3.30
C ASP A 398 0.32 -18.96 3.05
N LEU A 399 0.70 -17.84 3.68
CA LEU A 399 2.08 -17.35 3.63
C LEU A 399 3.09 -18.39 4.13
N ARG A 400 2.82 -18.99 5.28
CA ARG A 400 3.69 -20.05 5.83
C ARG A 400 3.82 -21.23 4.85
N THR A 401 2.71 -21.66 4.30
CA THR A 401 2.66 -22.79 3.36
C THR A 401 3.50 -22.50 2.12
N PHE A 402 3.32 -21.34 1.51
CA PHE A 402 4.08 -20.93 0.35
C PHE A 402 5.58 -20.80 0.65
N PHE A 403 5.93 -20.02 1.69
CA PHE A 403 7.33 -19.73 1.97
C PHE A 403 8.13 -20.91 2.49
N ARG A 404 7.51 -21.94 3.09
CA ARG A 404 8.21 -23.20 3.39
C ARG A 404 8.86 -23.82 2.17
N GLY A 405 8.21 -23.73 1.01
CA GLY A 405 8.71 -24.31 -0.24
C GLY A 405 9.83 -23.53 -0.94
N VAL A 406 10.03 -22.25 -0.59
CA VAL A 406 10.92 -21.35 -1.36
C VAL A 406 11.99 -20.65 -0.54
N ARG A 407 12.00 -20.76 0.79
CA ARG A 407 12.95 -20.07 1.69
C ARG A 407 14.29 -20.80 1.89
N SER A 408 14.46 -21.97 1.32
CA SER A 408 15.71 -22.77 1.37
C SER A 408 16.79 -22.18 0.46
#